data_f38614c324ef3f4d1fe96ce1fee75934
#
_entry.id   f38614c324ef3f4d1fe96ce1fee75934
#
_cell.length_a   1.000
_cell.length_b   1.000
_cell.length_c   1.000
_cell.angle_alpha   90.00
_cell.angle_beta   90.00
_cell.angle_gamma   90.00
#
_symmetry.space_group_name_H-M   'P 1'
#
loop_
_entity.id
_entity.type
_entity.pdbx_description
1 polymer ?
#
loop_
_entity_poly.entity_id
_entity_poly.type
_entity_poly.pdbx_seq_one_letter_code
_entity_poly.pdbx_strand_id
1 'polypeptide(L)'
;MRLSRNRAESDRGLPVCLAYTWLMKSQRFDTLDALRGLAMVWMTAFHFGFDLKQFGYIKQDFYRDPLWTWQRTLIVSLFLFCAGLGQAIAVAQGQSWPRFWRRWAQVLVCALLVTLGSWLMYPNSFIYFGVLHGMALMLIIARLTARWGRWLWLLGAAAIAIQFVAAYALQTMATAQLIDIFNAPQLNWLGFITRKPITEDYVPLLPWLGVMWWGVAVGTWLSNHATERLSARLPAALEPLALLGRWSLTYYMLHQPVMIGVLMAVAWPAK
;
A
#
# COMPACT_ATOMS: atom_id res chain seq x y z
N MET A 1 30.01 68.16 17.90
CA MET A 1 29.42 68.64 16.64
C MET A 1 29.43 67.51 15.62
N ARG A 2 28.23 67.04 15.19
CA ARG A 2 27.92 66.20 14.01
C ARG A 2 28.91 65.06 13.69
N LEU A 3 28.45 63.82 13.86
CA LEU A 3 28.00 62.87 12.85
C LEU A 3 27.91 61.44 13.52
N SER A 4 26.77 61.07 13.95
CA SER A 4 26.41 59.69 14.22
C SER A 4 24.95 59.45 13.86
N ARG A 5 24.68 59.35 12.55
CA ARG A 5 23.42 58.85 12.01
C ARG A 5 23.76 58.07 10.78
N ASN A 6 23.31 56.81 10.73
CA ASN A 6 23.19 55.89 9.64
C ASN A 6 23.93 54.58 9.82
N ARG A 7 23.43 53.75 10.76
CA ARG A 7 23.61 52.28 10.72
C ARG A 7 22.37 51.60 11.32
N ALA A 8 21.20 51.88 10.74
CA ALA A 8 19.96 51.24 11.16
C ALA A 8 18.97 51.17 9.99
N GLU A 9 19.44 50.70 8.81
CA GLU A 9 18.54 50.47 7.67
C GLU A 9 19.13 49.44 6.72
N SER A 10 19.32 48.21 7.19
CA SER A 10 19.67 47.06 6.34
C SER A 10 19.16 45.73 6.88
N ASP A 11 18.14 45.78 7.71
CA ASP A 11 17.41 44.55 8.09
C ASP A 11 16.03 44.61 7.42
N ARG A 12 16.03 44.72 6.10
CA ARG A 12 14.81 44.50 5.30
C ARG A 12 14.53 43.02 5.31
N GLY A 13 13.60 42.69 6.17
CA GLY A 13 13.07 41.34 6.34
C GLY A 13 12.87 40.64 5.02
N LEU A 14 13.50 39.51 4.87
CA LEU A 14 13.09 38.49 3.91
C LEU A 14 11.57 38.38 4.01
N PRO A 15 10.82 38.46 2.89
CA PRO A 15 9.38 38.42 2.95
C PRO A 15 8.95 37.17 3.69
N VAL A 16 8.17 37.39 4.75
CA VAL A 16 7.59 36.32 5.62
C VAL A 16 7.01 35.16 4.79
N CYS A 17 6.55 35.47 3.57
CA CYS A 17 6.08 34.52 2.57
C CYS A 17 7.15 33.50 2.12
N LEU A 18 8.43 33.89 2.01
CA LEU A 18 9.51 32.99 1.64
C LEU A 18 9.95 32.11 2.83
N ALA A 19 9.93 32.64 4.05
CA ALA A 19 10.18 31.83 5.24
C ALA A 19 9.08 30.76 5.45
N TYR A 20 7.81 31.10 5.19
CA TYR A 20 6.71 30.12 5.21
C TYR A 20 6.82 29.05 4.13
N THR A 21 7.31 29.39 2.92
CA THR A 21 7.51 28.38 1.86
C THR A 21 8.67 27.42 2.13
N TRP A 22 9.69 27.82 2.86
CA TRP A 22 10.78 26.94 3.32
C TRP A 22 10.40 26.07 4.52
N LEU A 23 9.50 26.52 5.39
CA LEU A 23 8.94 25.77 6.52
C LEU A 23 7.92 24.72 6.08
N MET A 24 7.34 24.83 4.89
CA MET A 24 6.48 23.83 4.26
C MET A 24 7.27 22.70 3.56
N LYS A 25 8.46 22.37 4.06
CA LYS A 25 9.09 21.09 3.76
C LYS A 25 8.12 20.03 4.23
N SER A 26 7.51 19.26 3.29
CA SER A 26 6.57 18.17 3.55
C SER A 26 6.97 17.44 4.82
N GLN A 27 6.24 17.69 5.93
CA GLN A 27 6.50 17.01 7.19
C GLN A 27 6.36 15.51 6.95
N ARG A 28 7.42 14.77 7.12
CA ARG A 28 7.39 13.32 7.13
C ARG A 28 6.92 12.85 8.48
N PHE A 29 6.15 11.80 8.46
CA PHE A 29 5.65 11.18 9.70
C PHE A 29 6.32 9.83 9.87
N ASP A 30 7.35 9.80 10.70
CA ASP A 30 8.16 8.61 10.94
C ASP A 30 7.34 7.45 11.49
N THR A 31 6.27 7.73 12.22
CA THR A 31 5.32 6.71 12.71
C THR A 31 4.64 5.96 11.54
N LEU A 32 4.22 6.67 10.49
CA LEU A 32 3.64 6.03 9.30
C LEU A 32 4.70 5.22 8.54
N ASP A 33 5.91 5.75 8.43
CA ASP A 33 7.01 5.04 7.79
C ASP A 33 7.38 3.78 8.59
N ALA A 34 7.38 3.84 9.94
CA ALA A 34 7.60 2.65 10.78
C ALA A 34 6.51 1.58 10.62
N LEU A 35 5.23 1.98 10.51
CA LEU A 35 4.14 1.05 10.20
C LEU A 35 4.31 0.37 8.84
N ARG A 36 4.74 1.12 7.83
CA ARG A 36 5.09 0.54 6.51
C ARG A 36 6.25 -0.43 6.61
N GLY A 37 7.29 -0.06 7.38
CA GLY A 37 8.44 -0.93 7.64
C GLY A 37 8.04 -2.23 8.33
N LEU A 38 7.16 -2.17 9.33
CA LEU A 38 6.61 -3.35 9.97
C LEU A 38 5.88 -4.26 8.97
N ALA A 39 5.05 -3.67 8.10
CA ALA A 39 4.37 -4.41 7.04
C ALA A 39 5.38 -5.10 6.10
N MET A 40 6.50 -4.43 5.76
CA MET A 40 7.57 -5.01 4.93
C MET A 40 8.24 -6.20 5.62
N VAL A 41 8.61 -6.07 6.90
CA VAL A 41 9.23 -7.18 7.66
C VAL A 41 8.27 -8.36 7.74
N TRP A 42 7.00 -8.13 8.06
CA TRP A 42 6.01 -9.19 8.16
C TRP A 42 5.78 -9.88 6.81
N MET A 43 5.65 -9.09 5.74
CA MET A 43 5.54 -9.60 4.37
C MET A 43 6.75 -10.47 4.00
N THR A 44 7.97 -10.03 4.33
CA THR A 44 9.20 -10.78 4.04
C THR A 44 9.22 -12.12 4.77
N ALA A 45 8.85 -12.13 6.04
CA ALA A 45 8.76 -13.38 6.81
C ALA A 45 7.72 -14.34 6.22
N PHE A 46 6.56 -13.82 5.80
CA PHE A 46 5.52 -14.61 5.13
C PHE A 46 6.02 -15.20 3.80
N HIS A 47 6.62 -14.38 2.94
CA HIS A 47 7.14 -14.83 1.65
C HIS A 47 8.31 -15.81 1.80
N PHE A 48 9.18 -15.58 2.77
CA PHE A 48 10.24 -16.54 3.06
C PHE A 48 9.70 -17.93 3.42
N GLY A 49 8.67 -17.99 4.29
CA GLY A 49 7.99 -19.26 4.58
C GLY A 49 7.35 -19.87 3.34
N PHE A 50 6.70 -19.04 2.49
CA PHE A 50 6.13 -19.50 1.23
C PHE A 50 7.17 -20.09 0.27
N ASP A 51 8.31 -19.40 0.12
CA ASP A 51 9.43 -19.86 -0.72
C ASP A 51 10.03 -21.15 -0.19
N LEU A 52 10.21 -21.30 1.13
CA LEU A 52 10.66 -22.55 1.71
C LEU A 52 9.73 -23.72 1.37
N LYS A 53 8.41 -23.51 1.32
CA LYS A 53 7.46 -24.51 0.82
C LYS A 53 7.69 -24.82 -0.66
N GLN A 54 7.86 -23.79 -1.48
CA GLN A 54 8.06 -23.94 -2.93
C GLN A 54 9.33 -24.76 -3.23
N PHE A 55 10.37 -24.58 -2.44
CA PHE A 55 11.62 -25.35 -2.53
C PHE A 55 11.56 -26.73 -1.82
N GLY A 56 10.42 -27.10 -1.21
CA GLY A 56 10.22 -28.40 -0.58
C GLY A 56 10.79 -28.54 0.83
N TYR A 57 11.28 -27.47 1.46
CA TYR A 57 11.83 -27.52 2.81
C TYR A 57 10.77 -27.66 3.90
N ILE A 58 9.54 -27.18 3.65
CA ILE A 58 8.40 -27.30 4.55
C ILE A 58 7.15 -27.77 3.81
N LYS A 59 6.19 -28.42 4.52
CA LYS A 59 4.99 -29.03 3.92
C LYS A 59 3.69 -28.30 4.28
N GLN A 60 3.75 -27.03 4.68
CA GLN A 60 2.57 -26.28 5.12
C GLN A 60 1.69 -25.82 3.95
N ASP A 61 0.37 -25.76 4.16
CA ASP A 61 -0.59 -25.29 3.15
C ASP A 61 -0.88 -23.80 3.34
N PHE A 62 -0.16 -22.95 2.61
CA PHE A 62 -0.33 -21.50 2.65
C PHE A 62 -1.65 -21.00 2.08
N TYR A 63 -2.42 -21.85 1.41
CA TYR A 63 -3.67 -21.48 0.79
C TYR A 63 -4.90 -21.87 1.62
N ARG A 64 -4.84 -22.94 2.41
CA ARG A 64 -5.98 -23.48 3.17
C ARG A 64 -5.82 -23.32 4.67
N ASP A 65 -4.60 -23.32 5.19
CA ASP A 65 -4.36 -23.14 6.61
C ASP A 65 -4.79 -21.74 7.06
N PRO A 66 -5.69 -21.64 8.05
CA PRO A 66 -6.19 -20.35 8.56
C PRO A 66 -5.07 -19.41 9.02
N LEU A 67 -4.01 -19.93 9.66
CA LEU A 67 -2.89 -19.10 10.12
C LEU A 67 -2.27 -18.31 8.97
N TRP A 68 -1.99 -18.97 7.84
CA TRP A 68 -1.35 -18.32 6.69
C TRP A 68 -2.30 -17.43 5.92
N THR A 69 -3.56 -17.82 5.79
CA THR A 69 -4.57 -17.00 5.11
C THR A 69 -4.87 -15.72 5.89
N TRP A 70 -4.94 -15.78 7.23
CA TRP A 70 -5.09 -14.61 8.07
C TRP A 70 -3.88 -13.69 8.02
N GLN A 71 -2.66 -14.22 8.10
CA GLN A 71 -1.45 -13.40 7.98
C GLN A 71 -1.42 -12.65 6.66
N ARG A 72 -1.67 -13.32 5.53
CA ARG A 72 -1.74 -12.67 4.22
C ARG A 72 -2.77 -11.53 4.21
N THR A 73 -3.96 -11.79 4.74
CA THR A 73 -5.03 -10.78 4.83
C THR A 73 -4.60 -9.58 5.66
N LEU A 74 -3.98 -9.79 6.82
CA LEU A 74 -3.51 -8.72 7.70
C LEU A 74 -2.36 -7.91 7.08
N ILE A 75 -1.40 -8.57 6.42
CA ILE A 75 -0.30 -7.90 5.72
C ILE A 75 -0.84 -6.98 4.63
N VAL A 76 -1.72 -7.48 3.75
CA VAL A 76 -2.34 -6.68 2.68
C VAL A 76 -3.18 -5.54 3.27
N SER A 77 -3.94 -5.82 4.34
CA SER A 77 -4.72 -4.79 5.05
C SER A 77 -3.84 -3.68 5.57
N LEU A 78 -2.73 -4.01 6.24
CA LEU A 78 -1.81 -3.02 6.78
C LEU A 78 -1.17 -2.17 5.67
N PHE A 79 -0.81 -2.79 4.55
CA PHE A 79 -0.27 -2.10 3.39
C PHE A 79 -1.24 -1.07 2.82
N LEU A 80 -2.47 -1.50 2.53
CA LEU A 80 -3.49 -0.65 1.93
C LEU A 80 -3.99 0.42 2.89
N PHE A 81 -4.08 0.09 4.17
CA PHE A 81 -4.39 1.04 5.22
C PHE A 81 -3.33 2.15 5.30
N CYS A 82 -2.04 1.78 5.34
CA CYS A 82 -0.94 2.75 5.32
C CYS A 82 -0.91 3.60 4.03
N ALA A 83 -1.28 3.01 2.89
CA ALA A 83 -1.39 3.76 1.63
C ALA A 83 -2.52 4.80 1.70
N GLY A 84 -3.70 4.41 2.22
CA GLY A 84 -4.83 5.30 2.45
C GLY A 84 -4.50 6.44 3.43
N LEU A 85 -3.89 6.11 4.57
CA LEU A 85 -3.46 7.07 5.57
C LEU A 85 -2.45 8.07 4.97
N GLY A 86 -1.46 7.58 4.22
CA GLY A 86 -0.51 8.43 3.51
C GLY A 86 -1.17 9.33 2.46
N GLN A 87 -2.21 8.85 1.79
CA GLN A 87 -2.98 9.65 0.82
C GLN A 87 -3.75 10.78 1.51
N ALA A 88 -4.39 10.53 2.66
CA ALA A 88 -5.06 11.56 3.46
C ALA A 88 -4.09 12.65 3.90
N ILE A 89 -2.94 12.27 4.45
CA ILE A 89 -1.89 13.20 4.85
C ILE A 89 -1.40 14.03 3.66
N ALA A 90 -1.17 13.42 2.52
CA ALA A 90 -0.73 14.11 1.30
C ALA A 90 -1.76 15.16 0.83
N VAL A 91 -3.06 14.83 0.94
CA VAL A 91 -4.15 15.77 0.64
C VAL A 91 -4.19 16.93 1.66
N ALA A 92 -4.07 16.61 2.95
CA ALA A 92 -4.06 17.63 4.02
C ALA A 92 -2.86 18.60 3.87
N GLN A 93 -1.72 18.10 3.39
CA GLN A 93 -0.51 18.91 3.10
C GLN A 93 -0.58 19.63 1.74
N GLY A 94 -1.71 19.61 1.04
CA GLY A 94 -1.86 20.29 -0.24
C GLY A 94 -1.04 19.71 -1.39
N GLN A 95 -0.77 18.42 -1.40
CA GLN A 95 -0.04 17.78 -2.49
C GLN A 95 -0.68 18.07 -3.86
N SER A 96 0.09 18.62 -4.79
CA SER A 96 -0.34 18.92 -6.16
C SER A 96 -0.60 17.64 -6.99
N TRP A 97 -1.50 17.74 -7.99
CA TRP A 97 -1.79 16.65 -8.91
C TRP A 97 -0.56 16.12 -9.68
N PRO A 98 0.36 16.97 -10.20
CA PRO A 98 1.58 16.47 -10.86
C PRO A 98 2.45 15.64 -9.94
N ARG A 99 2.55 15.98 -8.63
CA ARG A 99 3.30 15.19 -7.65
C ARG A 99 2.59 13.88 -7.34
N PHE A 100 1.25 13.86 -7.30
CA PHE A 100 0.47 12.64 -7.17
C PHE A 100 0.72 11.71 -8.36
N TRP A 101 0.55 12.20 -9.61
CA TRP A 101 0.71 11.38 -10.81
C TRP A 101 2.12 10.80 -10.97
N ARG A 102 3.16 11.55 -10.59
CA ARG A 102 4.53 11.04 -10.59
C ARG A 102 4.68 9.82 -9.66
N ARG A 103 4.14 9.89 -8.43
CA ARG A 103 4.19 8.77 -7.47
C ARG A 103 3.31 7.61 -7.90
N TRP A 104 2.15 7.91 -8.42
CA TRP A 104 1.24 6.92 -8.97
C TRP A 104 1.88 6.15 -10.13
N ALA A 105 2.52 6.85 -11.07
CA ALA A 105 3.22 6.24 -12.19
C ALA A 105 4.35 5.30 -11.72
N GLN A 106 5.06 5.62 -10.64
CA GLN A 106 6.05 4.72 -10.05
C GLN A 106 5.39 3.40 -9.58
N VAL A 107 4.24 3.47 -8.91
CA VAL A 107 3.51 2.27 -8.48
C VAL A 107 3.03 1.47 -9.69
N LEU A 108 2.48 2.13 -10.71
CA LEU A 108 2.03 1.47 -11.94
C LEU A 108 3.18 0.78 -12.68
N VAL A 109 4.31 1.46 -12.86
CA VAL A 109 5.49 0.87 -13.50
C VAL A 109 5.97 -0.35 -12.72
N CYS A 110 6.04 -0.28 -11.38
CA CYS A 110 6.38 -1.43 -10.56
C CYS A 110 5.36 -2.57 -10.70
N ALA A 111 4.06 -2.28 -10.78
CA ALA A 111 3.02 -3.28 -11.04
C ALA A 111 3.26 -4.01 -12.38
N LEU A 112 3.52 -3.26 -13.45
CA LEU A 112 3.82 -3.83 -14.77
C LEU A 112 5.12 -4.66 -14.78
N LEU A 113 6.15 -4.24 -14.04
CA LEU A 113 7.38 -5.00 -13.88
C LEU A 113 7.14 -6.31 -13.12
N VAL A 114 6.26 -6.31 -12.11
CA VAL A 114 5.84 -7.54 -11.41
C VAL A 114 5.09 -8.48 -12.36
N THR A 115 4.19 -7.96 -13.19
CA THR A 115 3.53 -8.78 -14.23
C THR A 115 4.55 -9.40 -15.18
N LEU A 116 5.46 -8.61 -15.72
CA LEU A 116 6.48 -9.09 -16.65
C LEU A 116 7.40 -10.14 -15.99
N GLY A 117 7.90 -9.86 -14.79
CA GLY A 117 8.78 -10.77 -14.05
C GLY A 117 8.07 -12.08 -13.69
N SER A 118 6.85 -12.01 -13.21
CA SER A 118 6.07 -13.21 -12.87
C SER A 118 5.66 -14.01 -14.11
N TRP A 119 5.37 -13.34 -15.23
CA TRP A 119 5.07 -14.02 -16.49
C TRP A 119 6.28 -14.80 -17.02
N LEU A 120 7.48 -14.26 -16.88
CA LEU A 120 8.71 -14.94 -17.28
C LEU A 120 9.03 -16.15 -16.39
N MET A 121 8.69 -16.09 -15.09
CA MET A 121 8.98 -17.15 -14.11
C MET A 121 7.86 -18.19 -14.01
N TYR A 122 6.61 -17.76 -14.06
CA TYR A 122 5.40 -18.56 -13.84
C TYR A 122 4.33 -18.25 -14.89
N PRO A 123 4.51 -18.61 -16.17
CA PRO A 123 3.63 -18.20 -17.27
C PRO A 123 2.18 -18.67 -17.09
N ASN A 124 1.94 -19.78 -16.36
CA ASN A 124 0.61 -20.33 -16.11
C ASN A 124 -0.10 -19.73 -14.89
N SER A 125 0.61 -18.99 -14.04
CA SER A 125 0.08 -18.39 -12.81
C SER A 125 0.60 -16.96 -12.57
N PHE A 126 0.98 -16.26 -13.64
CA PHE A 126 1.55 -14.91 -13.53
C PHE A 126 0.61 -13.92 -12.87
N ILE A 127 1.19 -12.87 -12.31
CA ILE A 127 0.45 -11.83 -11.59
C ILE A 127 -0.06 -10.78 -12.60
N TYR A 128 -1.34 -10.86 -12.93
CA TYR A 128 -2.00 -9.86 -13.80
C TYR A 128 -2.74 -8.80 -12.99
N PHE A 129 -3.18 -9.10 -11.76
CA PHE A 129 -3.84 -8.14 -10.87
C PHE A 129 -3.49 -8.42 -9.39
N GLY A 130 -2.25 -8.14 -9.01
CA GLY A 130 -1.75 -8.26 -7.63
C GLY A 130 -1.89 -6.96 -6.84
N VAL A 131 -1.25 -6.93 -5.65
CA VAL A 131 -1.36 -5.82 -4.70
C VAL A 131 -0.99 -4.44 -5.28
N LEU A 132 0.05 -4.35 -6.12
CA LEU A 132 0.44 -3.07 -6.73
C LEU A 132 -0.57 -2.60 -7.79
N HIS A 133 -1.18 -3.53 -8.54
CA HIS A 133 -2.23 -3.20 -9.52
C HIS A 133 -3.48 -2.67 -8.81
N GLY A 134 -3.96 -3.42 -7.80
CA GLY A 134 -5.06 -2.97 -6.97
C GLY A 134 -4.77 -1.63 -6.30
N MET A 135 -3.56 -1.46 -5.76
CA MET A 135 -3.12 -0.20 -5.14
C MET A 135 -3.11 0.97 -6.14
N ALA A 136 -2.62 0.77 -7.37
CA ALA A 136 -2.62 1.81 -8.40
C ALA A 136 -4.04 2.30 -8.69
N LEU A 137 -4.99 1.39 -8.86
CA LEU A 137 -6.39 1.76 -9.08
C LEU A 137 -7.01 2.42 -7.83
N MET A 138 -6.84 1.81 -6.67
CA MET A 138 -7.41 2.31 -5.42
C MET A 138 -6.85 3.66 -5.00
N LEU A 139 -5.59 4.00 -5.32
CA LEU A 139 -5.00 5.31 -5.03
C LEU A 139 -5.69 6.44 -5.79
N ILE A 140 -6.11 6.21 -7.05
CA ILE A 140 -6.88 7.19 -7.81
C ILE A 140 -8.22 7.44 -7.12
N ILE A 141 -8.94 6.37 -6.79
CA ILE A 141 -10.24 6.46 -6.12
C ILE A 141 -10.08 7.14 -4.75
N ALA A 142 -9.10 6.73 -3.95
CA ALA A 142 -8.80 7.32 -2.65
C ALA A 142 -8.46 8.83 -2.77
N ARG A 143 -7.72 9.24 -3.82
CA ARG A 143 -7.40 10.64 -4.07
C ARG A 143 -8.62 11.48 -4.39
N LEU A 144 -9.52 10.95 -5.22
CA LEU A 144 -10.76 11.63 -5.61
C LEU A 144 -11.75 11.75 -4.45
N THR A 145 -11.81 10.73 -3.60
CA THR A 145 -12.75 10.62 -2.48
C THR A 145 -12.19 11.14 -1.15
N ALA A 146 -10.91 11.52 -1.08
CA ALA A 146 -10.24 11.88 0.18
C ALA A 146 -10.95 13.00 0.97
N ARG A 147 -11.72 13.87 0.28
CA ARG A 147 -12.46 14.97 0.89
C ARG A 147 -13.85 14.58 1.42
N TRP A 148 -14.28 13.34 1.27
CA TRP A 148 -15.60 12.89 1.71
C TRP A 148 -15.70 12.68 3.22
N GLY A 149 -14.60 12.82 3.97
CA GLY A 149 -14.54 12.87 5.43
C GLY A 149 -15.17 11.63 6.09
N ARG A 150 -16.18 11.87 6.97
CA ARG A 150 -16.84 10.78 7.74
C ARG A 150 -17.52 9.72 6.89
N TRP A 151 -17.90 10.05 5.65
CA TRP A 151 -18.55 9.09 4.76
C TRP A 151 -17.64 7.92 4.39
N LEU A 152 -16.32 8.10 4.45
CA LEU A 152 -15.36 7.04 4.16
C LEU A 152 -15.39 5.89 5.16
N TRP A 153 -15.88 6.12 6.38
CA TRP A 153 -16.12 5.03 7.34
C TRP A 153 -17.24 4.11 6.86
N LEU A 154 -18.37 4.68 6.44
CA LEU A 154 -19.52 3.93 5.95
C LEU A 154 -19.21 3.27 4.60
N LEU A 155 -18.59 3.98 3.67
CA LEU A 155 -18.20 3.44 2.38
C LEU A 155 -17.18 2.32 2.52
N GLY A 156 -16.22 2.45 3.44
CA GLY A 156 -15.27 1.40 3.75
C GLY A 156 -15.95 0.14 4.29
N ALA A 157 -16.86 0.31 5.26
CA ALA A 157 -17.65 -0.81 5.77
C ALA A 157 -18.52 -1.45 4.67
N ALA A 158 -19.20 -0.64 3.85
CA ALA A 158 -20.02 -1.11 2.75
C ALA A 158 -19.18 -1.88 1.69
N ALA A 159 -17.99 -1.38 1.34
CA ALA A 159 -17.10 -2.04 0.38
C ALA A 159 -16.58 -3.39 0.89
N ILE A 160 -16.41 -3.54 2.21
CA ILE A 160 -16.06 -4.82 2.83
C ILE A 160 -17.27 -5.75 2.86
N ALA A 161 -18.43 -5.23 3.28
CA ALA A 161 -19.66 -6.02 3.42
C ALA A 161 -20.19 -6.53 2.07
N ILE A 162 -20.13 -5.70 1.02
CA ILE A 162 -20.69 -6.04 -0.30
C ILE A 162 -20.04 -7.28 -0.90
N GLN A 163 -18.78 -7.56 -0.59
CA GLN A 163 -18.13 -8.78 -1.05
C GLN A 163 -18.80 -10.04 -0.49
N PHE A 164 -19.17 -10.05 0.79
CA PHE A 164 -19.83 -11.19 1.41
C PHE A 164 -21.25 -11.37 0.83
N VAL A 165 -21.98 -10.24 0.66
CA VAL A 165 -23.30 -10.25 0.04
C VAL A 165 -23.25 -10.73 -1.40
N ALA A 166 -22.30 -10.22 -2.20
CA ALA A 166 -22.14 -10.62 -3.60
C ALA A 166 -21.70 -12.08 -3.73
N ALA A 167 -20.76 -12.56 -2.88
CA ALA A 167 -20.37 -13.95 -2.88
C ALA A 167 -21.54 -14.89 -2.57
N TYR A 168 -22.37 -14.53 -1.57
CA TYR A 168 -23.57 -15.27 -1.25
C TYR A 168 -24.59 -15.25 -2.41
N ALA A 169 -24.86 -14.08 -2.98
CA ALA A 169 -25.82 -13.94 -4.08
C ALA A 169 -25.36 -14.71 -5.34
N LEU A 170 -24.07 -14.65 -5.68
CA LEU A 170 -23.52 -15.39 -6.81
C LEU A 170 -23.58 -16.90 -6.60
N GLN A 171 -23.39 -17.38 -5.39
CA GLN A 171 -23.45 -18.82 -5.09
C GLN A 171 -24.88 -19.37 -5.06
N THR A 172 -25.87 -18.55 -4.67
CA THR A 172 -27.25 -19.02 -4.41
C THR A 172 -28.23 -18.65 -5.52
N MET A 173 -28.04 -17.50 -6.20
CA MET A 173 -29.04 -16.93 -7.10
C MET A 173 -28.55 -16.74 -8.55
N ALA A 174 -27.22 -16.81 -8.78
CA ALA A 174 -26.68 -16.51 -10.10
C ALA A 174 -26.76 -17.72 -11.04
N THR A 175 -26.97 -17.42 -12.33
CA THR A 175 -26.82 -18.41 -13.41
C THR A 175 -25.34 -18.77 -13.61
N ALA A 176 -25.06 -19.96 -14.16
CA ALA A 176 -23.69 -20.38 -14.47
C ALA A 176 -22.96 -19.35 -15.36
N GLN A 177 -23.66 -18.76 -16.32
CA GLN A 177 -23.12 -17.73 -17.21
C GLN A 177 -22.68 -16.48 -16.46
N LEU A 178 -23.47 -16.01 -15.48
CA LEU A 178 -23.11 -14.85 -14.67
C LEU A 178 -21.89 -15.13 -13.78
N ILE A 179 -21.82 -16.33 -13.22
CA ILE A 179 -20.66 -16.79 -12.43
C ILE A 179 -19.40 -16.80 -13.30
N ASP A 180 -19.46 -17.31 -14.51
CA ASP A 180 -18.33 -17.36 -15.44
C ASP A 180 -17.86 -15.96 -15.86
N ILE A 181 -18.78 -15.02 -16.07
CA ILE A 181 -18.47 -13.62 -16.39
C ILE A 181 -17.66 -12.97 -15.26
N PHE A 182 -18.09 -13.12 -13.99
CA PHE A 182 -17.38 -12.52 -12.85
C PHE A 182 -16.08 -13.24 -12.50
N ASN A 183 -15.94 -14.51 -12.80
CA ASN A 183 -14.68 -15.24 -12.61
C ASN A 183 -13.69 -15.03 -13.78
N ALA A 184 -14.13 -14.47 -14.91
CA ALA A 184 -13.27 -14.20 -16.05
C ALA A 184 -12.24 -13.09 -15.73
N PRO A 185 -11.02 -13.14 -16.31
CA PRO A 185 -9.95 -12.15 -16.07
C PRO A 185 -10.36 -10.70 -16.31
N GLN A 186 -11.37 -10.47 -17.18
CA GLN A 186 -11.88 -9.15 -17.53
C GLN A 186 -12.62 -8.46 -16.38
N LEU A 187 -13.27 -9.21 -15.48
CA LEU A 187 -14.08 -8.67 -14.39
C LEU A 187 -13.68 -9.14 -13.00
N ASN A 188 -12.88 -10.18 -12.85
CA ASN A 188 -12.53 -10.71 -11.55
C ASN A 188 -11.75 -9.69 -10.69
N TRP A 189 -11.05 -8.71 -11.30
CA TRP A 189 -10.37 -7.63 -10.60
C TRP A 189 -11.31 -6.75 -9.74
N LEU A 190 -12.62 -6.80 -9.99
CA LEU A 190 -13.61 -6.14 -9.12
C LEU A 190 -13.71 -6.80 -7.74
N GLY A 191 -13.50 -8.12 -7.66
CA GLY A 191 -13.59 -8.90 -6.43
C GLY A 191 -14.85 -9.74 -6.27
N PHE A 192 -15.81 -9.69 -7.22
CA PHE A 192 -17.03 -10.49 -7.21
C PHE A 192 -16.78 -11.88 -7.81
N ILE A 193 -15.93 -12.65 -7.16
CA ILE A 193 -15.56 -13.99 -7.62
C ILE A 193 -16.10 -15.09 -6.71
N THR A 194 -16.39 -16.26 -7.28
CA THR A 194 -16.74 -17.48 -6.56
C THR A 194 -15.57 -18.46 -6.48
N ARG A 195 -14.58 -18.31 -7.38
CA ARG A 195 -13.35 -19.12 -7.40
C ARG A 195 -12.14 -18.21 -7.47
N LYS A 196 -11.13 -18.47 -6.63
CA LYS A 196 -9.88 -17.72 -6.69
C LYS A 196 -9.21 -17.98 -8.06
N PRO A 197 -8.79 -16.92 -8.79
CA PRO A 197 -8.05 -17.10 -10.03
C PRO A 197 -6.69 -17.75 -9.80
N ILE A 198 -6.19 -18.44 -10.83
CA ILE A 198 -4.86 -19.05 -10.81
C ILE A 198 -3.83 -17.94 -11.05
N THR A 199 -3.28 -17.42 -9.98
CA THR A 199 -2.23 -16.38 -10.00
C THR A 199 -1.51 -16.37 -8.66
N GLU A 200 -0.23 -15.98 -8.67
CA GLU A 200 0.61 -15.94 -7.47
C GLU A 200 0.21 -14.83 -6.50
N ASP A 201 -0.29 -13.69 -7.01
CA ASP A 201 -0.82 -12.61 -6.20
C ASP A 201 -2.15 -12.11 -6.77
N TYR A 202 -3.14 -11.91 -5.88
CA TYR A 202 -4.46 -11.42 -6.29
C TYR A 202 -5.05 -10.52 -5.19
N VAL A 203 -5.18 -9.24 -5.52
CA VAL A 203 -5.74 -8.21 -4.64
C VAL A 203 -6.75 -7.39 -5.43
N PRO A 204 -8.02 -7.85 -5.51
CA PRO A 204 -9.07 -7.18 -6.25
C PRO A 204 -9.46 -5.85 -5.61
N LEU A 205 -10.27 -5.06 -6.32
CA LEU A 205 -10.76 -3.78 -5.85
C LEU A 205 -11.55 -3.93 -4.53
N LEU A 206 -12.51 -4.85 -4.50
CA LEU A 206 -13.31 -5.17 -3.31
C LEU A 206 -12.83 -6.49 -2.70
N PRO A 207 -12.68 -6.55 -1.40
CA PRO A 207 -13.02 -5.57 -0.34
C PRO A 207 -11.93 -4.53 -0.05
N TRP A 208 -10.80 -4.59 -0.72
CA TRP A 208 -9.57 -3.91 -0.34
C TRP A 208 -9.63 -2.39 -0.41
N LEU A 209 -10.47 -1.85 -1.30
CA LEU A 209 -10.77 -0.41 -1.33
C LEU A 209 -11.38 0.05 0.01
N GLY A 210 -12.18 -0.79 0.65
CA GLY A 210 -12.75 -0.49 1.96
C GLY A 210 -11.69 -0.27 3.03
N VAL A 211 -10.67 -1.13 3.05
CA VAL A 211 -9.53 -1.00 3.97
C VAL A 211 -8.74 0.28 3.68
N MET A 212 -8.50 0.59 2.40
CA MET A 212 -7.82 1.83 2.02
C MET A 212 -8.64 3.06 2.41
N TRP A 213 -9.97 3.07 2.22
CA TRP A 213 -10.86 4.15 2.66
C TRP A 213 -10.83 4.35 4.18
N TRP A 214 -10.77 3.28 4.96
CA TRP A 214 -10.58 3.40 6.41
C TRP A 214 -9.22 4.03 6.75
N GLY A 215 -8.16 3.69 6.01
CA GLY A 215 -6.88 4.37 6.13
C GLY A 215 -6.98 5.87 5.84
N VAL A 216 -7.72 6.27 4.77
CA VAL A 216 -7.99 7.68 4.46
C VAL A 216 -8.79 8.35 5.57
N ALA A 217 -9.84 7.70 6.09
CA ALA A 217 -10.67 8.24 7.15
C ALA A 217 -9.86 8.50 8.44
N VAL A 218 -9.06 7.51 8.87
CA VAL A 218 -8.14 7.65 10.02
C VAL A 218 -7.12 8.75 9.78
N GLY A 219 -6.50 8.79 8.61
CA GLY A 219 -5.51 9.80 8.28
C GLY A 219 -6.08 11.21 8.27
N THR A 220 -7.30 11.39 7.77
CA THR A 220 -8.03 12.66 7.83
C THR A 220 -8.35 13.05 9.27
N TRP A 221 -8.83 12.10 10.08
CA TRP A 221 -9.12 12.34 11.50
C TRP A 221 -7.86 12.72 12.27
N LEU A 222 -6.75 11.99 12.09
CA LEU A 222 -5.47 12.29 12.74
C LEU A 222 -4.93 13.67 12.33
N SER A 223 -5.01 14.03 11.05
CA SER A 223 -4.55 15.33 10.56
C SER A 223 -5.35 16.50 11.17
N ASN A 224 -6.62 16.28 11.50
CA ASN A 224 -7.49 17.33 12.04
C ASN A 224 -7.45 17.42 13.58
N HIS A 225 -7.20 16.31 14.29
CA HIS A 225 -7.39 16.26 15.74
C HIS A 225 -6.16 15.83 16.52
N ALA A 226 -5.17 15.22 15.89
CA ALA A 226 -4.05 14.62 16.58
C ALA A 226 -2.74 14.67 15.77
N THR A 227 -2.47 15.81 15.13
CA THR A 227 -1.25 16.02 14.32
C THR A 227 0.03 15.78 15.14
N GLU A 228 0.00 16.09 16.44
CA GLU A 228 1.10 15.84 17.37
C GLU A 228 1.46 14.35 17.46
N ARG A 229 0.46 13.46 17.42
CA ARG A 229 0.71 12.01 17.47
C ARG A 229 1.39 11.49 16.20
N LEU A 230 1.09 12.08 15.05
CA LEU A 230 1.77 11.78 13.79
C LEU A 230 3.22 12.29 13.79
N SER A 231 3.45 13.43 14.45
CA SER A 231 4.76 14.11 14.52
C SER A 231 5.58 13.65 15.74
N ALA A 232 5.06 12.75 16.58
CA ALA A 232 5.75 12.25 17.75
C ALA A 232 7.09 11.60 17.36
N ARG A 233 8.13 11.87 18.14
CA ARG A 233 9.43 11.22 17.96
C ARG A 233 9.29 9.73 18.20
N LEU A 234 9.76 8.94 17.25
CA LEU A 234 9.83 7.50 17.41
C LEU A 234 10.90 7.14 18.44
N PRO A 235 10.66 6.09 19.27
CA PRO A 235 11.74 5.44 20.01
C PRO A 235 12.85 4.99 19.06
N ALA A 236 14.11 5.14 19.48
CA ALA A 236 15.27 4.77 18.66
C ALA A 236 15.21 3.32 18.14
N ALA A 237 14.62 2.41 18.92
CA ALA A 237 14.41 1.02 18.51
C ALA A 237 13.53 0.85 17.25
N LEU A 238 12.67 1.82 16.91
CA LEU A 238 11.78 1.79 15.76
C LEU A 238 12.33 2.56 14.53
N GLU A 239 13.44 3.28 14.69
CA GLU A 239 14.07 4.02 13.57
C GLU A 239 14.43 3.12 12.38
N PRO A 240 14.96 1.89 12.54
CA PRO A 240 15.22 1.00 11.42
C PRO A 240 13.97 0.65 10.62
N LEU A 241 12.81 0.46 11.29
CA LEU A 241 11.53 0.23 10.62
C LEU A 241 11.09 1.45 9.82
N ALA A 242 11.24 2.66 10.38
CA ALA A 242 10.92 3.89 9.65
C ALA A 242 11.82 4.06 8.42
N LEU A 243 13.11 3.73 8.53
CA LEU A 243 14.04 3.74 7.39
C LEU A 243 13.58 2.75 6.30
N LEU A 244 13.24 1.52 6.67
CA LEU A 244 12.72 0.51 5.75
C LEU A 244 11.43 0.99 5.08
N GLY A 245 10.50 1.57 5.83
CA GLY A 245 9.24 2.08 5.32
C GLY A 245 9.40 3.23 4.33
N ARG A 246 10.45 4.05 4.46
CA ARG A 246 10.79 5.11 3.49
C ARG A 246 11.14 4.54 2.11
N TRP A 247 11.74 3.36 2.08
CA TRP A 247 12.15 2.63 0.86
C TRP A 247 11.17 1.50 0.49
N SER A 248 9.95 1.52 1.02
CA SER A 248 8.99 0.42 0.94
C SER A 248 8.77 -0.09 -0.48
N LEU A 249 8.64 0.78 -1.50
CA LEU A 249 8.43 0.35 -2.88
C LEU A 249 9.66 -0.35 -3.47
N THR A 250 10.85 0.19 -3.24
CA THR A 250 12.11 -0.43 -3.70
C THR A 250 12.33 -1.77 -3.01
N TYR A 251 12.10 -1.83 -1.70
CA TYR A 251 12.20 -3.06 -0.94
C TYR A 251 11.19 -4.11 -1.42
N TYR A 252 9.94 -3.69 -1.66
CA TYR A 252 8.89 -4.55 -2.21
C TYR A 252 9.31 -5.19 -3.54
N MET A 253 9.95 -4.43 -4.42
CA MET A 253 10.41 -4.94 -5.72
C MET A 253 11.60 -5.90 -5.63
N LEU A 254 12.47 -5.72 -4.63
CA LEU A 254 13.74 -6.46 -4.54
C LEU A 254 13.67 -7.68 -3.63
N HIS A 255 12.80 -7.69 -2.59
CA HIS A 255 12.82 -8.74 -1.57
C HIS A 255 12.63 -10.15 -2.15
N GLN A 256 11.62 -10.32 -3.02
CA GLN A 256 11.29 -11.63 -3.58
C GLN A 256 12.36 -12.14 -4.57
N PRO A 257 12.82 -11.36 -5.56
CA PRO A 257 13.95 -11.78 -6.42
C PRO A 257 15.20 -12.14 -5.63
N VAL A 258 15.53 -11.39 -4.57
CA VAL A 258 16.71 -11.66 -3.74
C VAL A 258 16.51 -12.95 -2.94
N MET A 259 15.37 -13.17 -2.31
CA MET A 259 15.10 -14.39 -1.54
C MET A 259 15.11 -15.64 -2.42
N ILE A 260 14.43 -15.60 -3.55
CA ILE A 260 14.42 -16.72 -4.51
C ILE A 260 15.85 -16.97 -5.02
N GLY A 261 16.59 -15.93 -5.39
CA GLY A 261 17.98 -16.06 -5.86
C GLY A 261 18.89 -16.71 -4.82
N VAL A 262 18.76 -16.34 -3.55
CA VAL A 262 19.52 -16.96 -2.45
C VAL A 262 19.12 -18.42 -2.27
N LEU A 263 17.82 -18.74 -2.25
CA LEU A 263 17.37 -20.13 -2.11
C LEU A 263 17.79 -21.01 -3.29
N MET A 264 17.78 -20.47 -4.53
CA MET A 264 18.31 -21.18 -5.71
C MET A 264 19.81 -21.47 -5.57
N ALA A 265 20.60 -20.49 -5.10
CA ALA A 265 22.04 -20.66 -4.88
C ALA A 265 22.34 -21.71 -3.81
N VAL A 266 21.56 -21.75 -2.71
CA VAL A 266 21.69 -22.73 -1.64
C VAL A 266 21.25 -24.12 -2.10
N ALA A 267 20.18 -24.22 -2.91
CA ALA A 267 19.67 -25.49 -3.41
C ALA A 267 20.51 -26.09 -4.56
N TRP A 268 21.37 -25.29 -5.19
CA TRP A 268 22.21 -25.72 -6.32
C TRP A 268 23.16 -26.89 -6.00
N PRO A 269 23.87 -26.91 -4.84
CA PRO A 269 24.78 -28.01 -4.52
C PRO A 269 24.07 -29.31 -4.10
N ALA A 270 22.76 -29.29 -3.84
CA ALA A 270 22.01 -30.45 -3.34
C ALA A 270 21.36 -31.29 -4.45
N LYS A 271 21.57 -30.93 -5.72
CA LYS A 271 21.20 -31.69 -6.93
C LYS A 271 22.42 -32.42 -7.50
#